data_80a6bfa03c86551f9eb4429bb85183ea
#
_entry.id   80a6bfa03c86551f9eb4429bb85183ea
#
_cell.length_a   1.000
_cell.length_b   1.000
_cell.length_c   1.000
_cell.angle_alpha   90.00
_cell.angle_beta   90.00
_cell.angle_gamma   90.00
#
_symmetry.space_group_name_H-M   'P 1'
#
loop_
_entity.id
_entity.type
_entity.pdbx_description
1 polymer ?
#
loop_
_entity_poly.entity_id
_entity_poly.type
_entity_poly.pdbx_seq_one_letter_code
_entity_poly.pdbx_strand_id
1 'polypeptide(L)'
;MRLHTSSGSVARRRGIMAVIVGVLACTVLWAPPASAHGTIVGPATRAYQCWKTWGSQHTNPAMQQQDPMCWQAFQANADTMWNWMSALRDGLGGNYQGATPDGQLCSNALSRNNSLNTPGQWKTTNVGSTFSMHLYDQATHGADYFRVYVSKNGYDPTTQRLGWGNLDFITQTGRYAPAKDITFNVQTSGAYRGHHIVFTIWQASHLDQAYMWCSDVNFG
;
A
#
# COMPACT_ATOMS: atom_id res chain seq x y z
N MET A 1 -78.03 -14.56 -45.44
CA MET A 1 -77.86 -13.89 -44.12
C MET A 1 -76.79 -14.70 -43.39
N ARG A 2 -75.53 -14.26 -43.41
CA ARG A 2 -74.40 -14.93 -42.73
C ARG A 2 -73.65 -13.84 -42.01
N LEU A 3 -73.57 -13.97 -40.69
CA LEU A 3 -72.80 -13.10 -39.78
C LEU A 3 -71.37 -13.65 -39.75
N HIS A 4 -70.38 -12.80 -40.04
CA HIS A 4 -68.97 -13.07 -39.80
C HIS A 4 -68.62 -12.38 -38.53
N THR A 5 -68.17 -13.15 -37.53
CA THR A 5 -67.52 -12.65 -36.32
C THR A 5 -66.01 -12.66 -36.54
N SER A 6 -65.42 -11.54 -36.50
CA SER A 6 -63.96 -11.38 -36.52
C SER A 6 -63.40 -11.49 -35.08
N SER A 7 -62.59 -12.51 -34.90
CA SER A 7 -61.77 -12.69 -33.72
C SER A 7 -60.32 -12.25 -34.06
N GLY A 8 -59.83 -11.21 -33.47
CA GLY A 8 -58.50 -10.75 -33.78
C GLY A 8 -57.82 -9.96 -32.66
N SER A 9 -56.72 -10.45 -32.18
CA SER A 9 -55.58 -9.72 -31.56
C SER A 9 -55.69 -9.27 -30.13
N VAL A 10 -55.44 -10.18 -29.18
CA VAL A 10 -55.00 -9.82 -27.81
C VAL A 10 -53.62 -10.42 -27.44
N ALA A 11 -53.00 -11.24 -28.30
CA ALA A 11 -51.79 -12.01 -27.94
C ALA A 11 -50.46 -11.27 -28.13
N ARG A 12 -50.42 -10.03 -28.67
CA ARG A 12 -49.15 -9.38 -29.07
C ARG A 12 -48.55 -8.35 -28.11
N ARG A 13 -49.26 -8.03 -27.00
CA ARG A 13 -48.76 -6.99 -26.04
C ARG A 13 -48.06 -7.53 -24.79
N ARG A 14 -48.05 -8.85 -24.56
CA ARG A 14 -47.40 -9.44 -23.37
C ARG A 14 -45.93 -9.83 -23.56
N GLY A 15 -45.45 -9.91 -24.81
CA GLY A 15 -44.07 -10.31 -25.11
C GLY A 15 -43.02 -9.20 -25.00
N ILE A 16 -43.42 -7.93 -25.11
CA ILE A 16 -42.46 -6.80 -25.14
C ILE A 16 -42.07 -6.31 -23.74
N MET A 17 -42.94 -6.49 -22.73
CA MET A 17 -42.60 -6.08 -21.36
C MET A 17 -41.65 -7.04 -20.63
N ALA A 18 -41.55 -8.31 -21.01
CA ALA A 18 -40.67 -9.27 -20.39
C ALA A 18 -39.19 -9.09 -20.79
N VAL A 19 -38.93 -8.53 -22.00
CA VAL A 19 -37.55 -8.31 -22.51
C VAL A 19 -36.92 -7.06 -21.92
N ILE A 20 -37.70 -6.04 -21.56
CA ILE A 20 -37.15 -4.78 -20.99
C ILE A 20 -36.73 -4.96 -19.54
N VAL A 21 -37.39 -5.82 -18.77
CA VAL A 21 -37.00 -6.10 -17.36
C VAL A 21 -35.73 -6.96 -17.28
N GLY A 22 -35.48 -7.82 -18.26
CA GLY A 22 -34.27 -8.67 -18.32
C GLY A 22 -32.98 -7.90 -18.64
N VAL A 23 -33.06 -6.80 -19.38
CA VAL A 23 -31.89 -6.02 -19.78
C VAL A 23 -31.43 -5.05 -18.69
N LEU A 24 -32.35 -4.59 -17.83
CA LEU A 24 -31.95 -3.72 -16.67
C LEU A 24 -31.29 -4.47 -15.51
N ALA A 25 -31.46 -5.79 -15.42
CA ALA A 25 -30.90 -6.59 -14.32
C ALA A 25 -29.41 -6.99 -14.53
N CYS A 26 -28.88 -6.87 -15.74
CA CYS A 26 -27.51 -7.29 -16.06
C CYS A 26 -26.45 -6.19 -16.02
N THR A 27 -26.79 -4.95 -15.68
CA THR A 27 -25.83 -3.84 -15.71
C THR A 27 -25.22 -3.48 -14.35
N VAL A 28 -25.45 -4.26 -13.29
CA VAL A 28 -25.11 -3.85 -11.91
C VAL A 28 -23.84 -4.53 -11.33
N LEU A 29 -23.09 -5.36 -12.05
CA LEU A 29 -22.06 -6.17 -11.38
C LEU A 29 -20.66 -6.16 -12.02
N TRP A 30 -20.21 -5.06 -12.57
CA TRP A 30 -18.77 -4.91 -12.85
C TRP A 30 -18.28 -3.54 -12.37
N ALA A 31 -18.21 -3.35 -11.04
CA ALA A 31 -17.26 -2.43 -10.50
C ALA A 31 -15.88 -3.10 -10.66
N PRO A 32 -14.93 -2.52 -11.41
CA PRO A 32 -13.56 -3.01 -11.39
C PRO A 32 -13.08 -2.99 -9.93
N PRO A 33 -12.29 -3.99 -9.48
CA PRO A 33 -11.71 -3.92 -8.16
C PRO A 33 -11.02 -2.56 -8.05
N ALA A 34 -11.39 -1.77 -7.06
CA ALA A 34 -10.71 -0.51 -6.78
C ALA A 34 -9.25 -0.86 -6.49
N SER A 35 -8.38 -0.64 -7.47
CA SER A 35 -6.96 -0.87 -7.31
C SER A 35 -6.44 0.20 -6.37
N ALA A 36 -6.28 -0.19 -5.12
CA ALA A 36 -5.80 0.68 -4.07
C ALA A 36 -4.30 0.96 -4.30
N HIS A 37 -3.95 2.22 -4.48
CA HIS A 37 -2.58 2.65 -4.75
C HIS A 37 -2.21 3.82 -3.86
N GLY A 38 -1.42 3.54 -2.82
CA GLY A 38 -0.88 4.55 -1.94
C GLY A 38 0.43 4.10 -1.30
N THR A 39 1.23 5.05 -0.83
CA THR A 39 2.46 4.79 -0.07
C THR A 39 2.87 6.00 0.75
N ILE A 40 3.68 5.78 1.78
CA ILE A 40 4.37 6.86 2.48
C ILE A 40 5.47 7.40 1.56
N VAL A 41 5.35 8.68 1.20
CA VAL A 41 6.32 9.40 0.37
C VAL A 41 7.31 10.25 1.19
N GLY A 42 7.01 10.47 2.46
CA GLY A 42 7.86 11.19 3.41
C GLY A 42 7.68 10.70 4.86
N PRO A 43 8.72 10.15 5.51
CA PRO A 43 9.98 9.61 4.97
C PRO A 43 9.74 8.54 3.92
N ALA A 44 10.48 8.58 2.82
CA ALA A 44 10.21 7.73 1.66
C ALA A 44 10.34 6.24 2.00
N THR A 45 9.35 5.43 1.59
CA THR A 45 9.45 3.96 1.67
C THR A 45 10.51 3.45 0.71
N ARG A 46 11.09 2.26 0.97
CA ARG A 46 12.16 1.66 0.14
C ARG A 46 11.77 1.60 -1.34
N ALA A 47 10.57 1.09 -1.66
CA ALA A 47 10.11 1.00 -3.04
C ALA A 47 9.93 2.38 -3.70
N TYR A 48 9.32 3.33 -2.98
CA TYR A 48 9.13 4.69 -3.49
C TYR A 48 10.46 5.43 -3.68
N GLN A 49 11.41 5.28 -2.74
CA GLN A 49 12.75 5.87 -2.86
C GLN A 49 13.47 5.39 -4.10
N CYS A 50 13.42 4.09 -4.39
CA CYS A 50 14.01 3.51 -5.58
C CYS A 50 13.34 4.04 -6.86
N TRP A 51 12.01 4.04 -6.90
CA TRP A 51 11.27 4.56 -8.06
C TRP A 51 11.53 6.05 -8.29
N LYS A 52 11.48 6.85 -7.23
CA LYS A 52 11.70 8.30 -7.31
C LYS A 52 13.09 8.65 -7.85
N THR A 53 14.10 7.89 -7.43
CA THR A 53 15.49 8.18 -7.82
C THR A 53 15.84 7.59 -9.19
N TRP A 54 15.38 6.37 -9.47
CA TRP A 54 15.86 5.57 -10.59
C TRP A 54 14.79 5.24 -11.63
N GLY A 55 13.52 5.49 -11.39
CA GLY A 55 12.43 5.09 -12.30
C GLY A 55 12.63 5.57 -13.75
N SER A 56 13.06 6.81 -13.96
CA SER A 56 13.39 7.34 -15.30
C SER A 56 14.75 6.87 -15.84
N GLN A 57 15.58 6.25 -15.00
CA GLN A 57 16.96 5.84 -15.31
C GLN A 57 17.22 4.37 -14.89
N HIS A 58 16.19 3.53 -14.91
CA HIS A 58 16.25 2.16 -14.40
C HIS A 58 17.29 1.27 -15.09
N THR A 59 17.72 1.62 -16.30
CA THR A 59 18.78 0.93 -17.05
C THR A 59 20.18 1.51 -16.82
N ASN A 60 20.31 2.58 -16.01
CA ASN A 60 21.59 3.22 -15.76
C ASN A 60 22.48 2.32 -14.88
N PRO A 61 23.63 1.84 -15.36
CA PRO A 61 24.53 0.95 -14.60
C PRO A 61 25.12 1.64 -13.36
N ALA A 62 25.10 2.97 -13.28
CA ALA A 62 25.54 3.70 -12.11
C ALA A 62 24.70 3.40 -10.86
N MET A 63 23.46 2.92 -11.00
CA MET A 63 22.62 2.47 -9.89
C MET A 63 23.33 1.42 -9.04
N GLN A 64 24.06 0.48 -9.66
CA GLN A 64 24.76 -0.60 -8.94
C GLN A 64 25.77 -0.04 -7.91
N GLN A 65 26.43 1.06 -8.21
CA GLN A 65 27.44 1.66 -7.35
C GLN A 65 26.85 2.73 -6.44
N GLN A 66 25.93 3.55 -6.95
CA GLN A 66 25.39 4.70 -6.22
C GLN A 66 24.24 4.34 -5.29
N ASP A 67 23.53 3.25 -5.58
CA ASP A 67 22.37 2.79 -4.79
C ASP A 67 22.22 1.26 -4.90
N PRO A 68 23.17 0.50 -4.32
CA PRO A 68 23.21 -0.95 -4.47
C PRO A 68 21.98 -1.65 -3.92
N MET A 69 21.25 -1.02 -2.97
CA MET A 69 20.03 -1.61 -2.42
C MET A 69 18.85 -1.48 -3.39
N CYS A 70 18.71 -0.37 -4.08
CA CYS A 70 17.74 -0.26 -5.18
C CYS A 70 18.11 -1.14 -6.37
N TRP A 71 19.40 -1.24 -6.68
CA TRP A 71 19.89 -2.11 -7.74
C TRP A 71 19.52 -3.58 -7.48
N GLN A 72 19.86 -4.14 -6.31
CA GLN A 72 19.52 -5.53 -5.98
C GLN A 72 18.02 -5.78 -5.98
N ALA A 73 17.22 -4.82 -5.48
CA ALA A 73 15.78 -4.94 -5.46
C ALA A 73 15.18 -4.97 -6.87
N PHE A 74 15.66 -4.09 -7.76
CA PHE A 74 15.25 -4.03 -9.15
C PHE A 74 15.68 -5.27 -9.94
N GLN A 75 16.91 -5.77 -9.72
CA GLN A 75 17.38 -6.99 -10.36
C GLN A 75 16.64 -8.25 -9.89
N ALA A 76 16.27 -8.30 -8.62
CA ALA A 76 15.48 -9.41 -8.08
C ALA A 76 14.05 -9.44 -8.65
N ASN A 77 13.43 -8.28 -8.78
CA ASN A 77 12.11 -8.12 -9.41
C ASN A 77 11.88 -6.66 -9.76
N ALA A 78 11.82 -6.35 -11.06
CA ALA A 78 11.57 -5.00 -11.56
C ALA A 78 10.23 -4.42 -11.07
N ASP A 79 9.22 -5.26 -10.86
CA ASP A 79 7.90 -4.87 -10.35
C ASP A 79 7.96 -4.22 -8.97
N THR A 80 8.98 -4.54 -8.16
CA THR A 80 9.19 -3.90 -6.84
C THR A 80 9.30 -2.39 -6.95
N MET A 81 10.00 -1.89 -7.98
CA MET A 81 10.14 -0.45 -8.22
C MET A 81 8.89 0.14 -8.90
N TRP A 82 8.34 -0.56 -9.91
CA TRP A 82 7.21 -0.04 -10.70
C TRP A 82 5.89 -0.04 -9.93
N ASN A 83 5.70 -1.00 -9.04
CA ASN A 83 4.51 -1.12 -8.20
C ASN A 83 4.72 -0.54 -6.79
N TRP A 84 5.45 0.54 -6.67
CA TRP A 84 5.82 1.18 -5.40
C TRP A 84 4.62 1.60 -4.52
N MET A 85 3.42 1.76 -5.09
CA MET A 85 2.18 2.09 -4.38
C MET A 85 1.35 0.88 -3.96
N SER A 86 1.73 -0.36 -4.35
CA SER A 86 0.82 -1.51 -4.25
C SER A 86 1.22 -2.53 -3.18
N ALA A 87 1.72 -2.06 -2.03
CA ALA A 87 2.02 -2.95 -0.90
C ALA A 87 0.76 -3.31 -0.08
N LEU A 88 -0.33 -3.62 -0.77
CA LEU A 88 -1.64 -3.91 -0.22
C LEU A 88 -1.80 -5.39 0.15
N ARG A 89 -2.47 -5.65 1.27
CA ARG A 89 -3.10 -6.95 1.60
C ARG A 89 -4.51 -6.74 2.10
N ASP A 90 -5.42 -7.63 1.66
CA ASP A 90 -6.83 -7.62 2.05
C ASP A 90 -7.09 -8.61 3.18
N GLY A 91 -8.14 -8.35 3.96
CA GLY A 91 -8.74 -9.32 4.86
C GLY A 91 -7.87 -9.69 6.06
N LEU A 92 -7.03 -8.77 6.54
CA LEU A 92 -6.16 -9.05 7.70
C LEU A 92 -6.89 -8.93 9.04
N GLY A 93 -8.03 -8.22 9.09
CA GLY A 93 -8.80 -8.05 10.32
C GLY A 93 -8.00 -7.47 11.49
N GLY A 94 -6.95 -6.68 11.20
CA GLY A 94 -6.03 -6.16 12.21
C GLY A 94 -4.98 -7.15 12.71
N ASN A 95 -4.97 -8.40 12.23
CA ASN A 95 -3.98 -9.42 12.59
C ASN A 95 -2.68 -9.29 11.77
N TYR A 96 -2.04 -8.12 11.83
CA TYR A 96 -0.83 -7.83 11.05
C TYR A 96 0.34 -8.73 11.41
N GLN A 97 0.54 -8.97 12.71
CA GLN A 97 1.64 -9.79 13.21
C GLN A 97 1.50 -11.26 12.79
N GLY A 98 0.30 -11.84 12.91
CA GLY A 98 0.05 -13.21 12.49
C GLY A 98 0.12 -13.39 10.96
N ALA A 99 -0.21 -12.35 10.21
CA ALA A 99 -0.23 -12.39 8.75
C ALA A 99 1.11 -12.06 8.09
N THR A 100 2.02 -11.38 8.80
CA THR A 100 3.31 -10.93 8.25
C THR A 100 4.45 -11.46 9.12
N PRO A 101 5.08 -12.59 8.75
CA PRO A 101 6.14 -13.21 9.53
C PRO A 101 7.36 -12.31 9.70
N ASP A 102 8.13 -12.57 10.76
CA ASP A 102 9.45 -11.95 10.97
C ASP A 102 10.34 -12.11 9.73
N GLY A 103 11.10 -11.07 9.42
CA GLY A 103 11.93 -11.02 8.22
C GLY A 103 11.19 -10.68 6.93
N GLN A 104 9.85 -10.49 6.97
CA GLN A 104 9.02 -10.16 5.80
C GLN A 104 8.24 -8.84 5.94
N LEU A 105 8.54 -8.04 6.96
CA LEU A 105 7.77 -6.84 7.28
C LEU A 105 7.85 -5.79 6.17
N CYS A 106 9.05 -5.53 5.62
CA CYS A 106 9.24 -4.50 4.60
C CYS A 106 8.62 -4.85 3.24
N SER A 107 8.35 -6.14 3.00
CA SER A 107 7.65 -6.60 1.80
C SER A 107 6.14 -6.73 1.98
N ASN A 108 5.63 -6.54 3.21
CA ASN A 108 4.25 -6.90 3.59
C ASN A 108 3.92 -8.38 3.27
N ALA A 109 4.90 -9.28 3.40
CA ALA A 109 4.81 -10.69 3.01
C ALA A 109 4.39 -10.91 1.54
N LEU A 110 4.56 -9.93 0.66
CA LEU A 110 4.33 -10.05 -0.78
C LEU A 110 5.58 -10.55 -1.46
N SER A 111 5.50 -11.68 -2.16
CA SER A 111 6.65 -12.33 -2.83
C SER A 111 7.36 -11.41 -3.82
N ARG A 112 6.59 -10.60 -4.58
CA ARG A 112 7.15 -9.63 -5.54
C ARG A 112 8.04 -8.57 -4.87
N ASN A 113 7.79 -8.26 -3.60
CA ASN A 113 8.50 -7.24 -2.84
C ASN A 113 9.58 -7.82 -1.91
N ASN A 114 9.86 -9.13 -1.98
CA ASN A 114 10.72 -9.82 -1.01
C ASN A 114 12.14 -9.20 -0.90
N SER A 115 12.66 -8.64 -1.97
CA SER A 115 13.94 -7.93 -2.00
C SER A 115 14.00 -6.70 -1.09
N LEU A 116 12.83 -6.10 -0.76
CA LEU A 116 12.76 -5.00 0.20
C LEU A 116 13.08 -5.42 1.64
N ASN A 117 13.06 -6.71 1.96
CA ASN A 117 13.46 -7.24 3.27
C ASN A 117 14.98 -7.40 3.42
N THR A 118 15.74 -7.25 2.33
CA THR A 118 17.20 -7.43 2.35
C THR A 118 17.84 -6.39 3.26
N PRO A 119 18.64 -6.80 4.28
CA PRO A 119 19.43 -5.88 5.06
C PRO A 119 20.48 -5.18 4.20
N GLY A 120 20.82 -3.94 4.53
CA GLY A 120 21.84 -3.21 3.78
C GLY A 120 21.77 -1.71 3.96
N GLN A 121 22.63 -0.99 3.25
CA GLN A 121 22.73 0.47 3.29
C GLN A 121 21.65 1.14 2.41
N TRP A 122 20.39 0.97 2.80
CA TRP A 122 19.31 1.69 2.17
C TRP A 122 19.47 3.21 2.36
N LYS A 123 19.09 4.00 1.36
CA LYS A 123 19.09 5.46 1.46
C LYS A 123 18.16 5.91 2.59
N THR A 124 18.67 6.74 3.47
CA THR A 124 17.94 7.25 4.63
C THR A 124 17.40 8.66 4.40
N THR A 125 16.27 8.97 5.06
CA THR A 125 15.80 10.35 5.24
C THR A 125 16.23 10.83 6.61
N ASN A 126 16.87 12.01 6.70
CA ASN A 126 17.22 12.61 8.01
C ASN A 126 15.95 13.08 8.71
N VAL A 127 15.82 12.70 9.98
CA VAL A 127 14.67 13.04 10.83
C VAL A 127 15.14 13.43 12.23
N GLY A 128 14.36 14.28 12.90
CA GLY A 128 14.52 14.56 14.34
C GLY A 128 13.63 13.65 15.19
N SER A 129 13.59 13.88 16.49
CA SER A 129 12.69 13.19 17.42
C SER A 129 11.21 13.45 17.10
N THR A 130 10.90 14.54 16.45
CA THR A 130 9.59 14.84 15.86
C THR A 130 9.77 14.97 14.36
N PHE A 131 8.97 14.24 13.59
CA PHE A 131 8.99 14.28 12.13
C PHE A 131 7.61 14.11 11.54
N SER A 132 7.43 14.57 10.30
CA SER A 132 6.19 14.46 9.57
C SER A 132 6.17 13.18 8.72
N MET A 133 5.06 12.47 8.74
CA MET A 133 4.74 11.38 7.83
C MET A 133 3.80 11.91 6.76
N HIS A 134 4.07 11.57 5.50
CA HIS A 134 3.23 11.97 4.36
C HIS A 134 2.82 10.74 3.56
N LEU A 135 1.53 10.41 3.59
CA LEU A 135 0.91 9.44 2.69
C LEU A 135 0.49 10.14 1.39
N TYR A 136 0.84 9.55 0.26
CA TYR A 136 0.21 9.80 -1.02
C TYR A 136 -0.75 8.64 -1.32
N ASP A 137 -2.04 8.96 -1.45
CA ASP A 137 -3.13 8.00 -1.72
C ASP A 137 -3.81 8.36 -3.04
N GLN A 138 -3.40 7.71 -4.12
CA GLN A 138 -3.90 8.02 -5.46
C GLN A 138 -5.42 7.85 -5.58
N ALA A 139 -6.00 6.89 -4.85
CA ALA A 139 -7.40 6.53 -4.94
C ALA A 139 -8.26 7.13 -3.80
N THR A 140 -7.67 7.94 -2.93
CA THR A 140 -8.37 8.68 -1.85
C THR A 140 -9.19 7.79 -0.91
N HIS A 141 -8.57 6.71 -0.38
CA HIS A 141 -9.27 5.76 0.50
C HIS A 141 -9.52 6.30 1.92
N GLY A 142 -8.72 7.28 2.37
CA GLY A 142 -8.64 7.70 3.76
C GLY A 142 -7.99 6.64 4.65
N ALA A 143 -8.00 6.86 5.94
CA ALA A 143 -7.43 5.93 6.91
C ALA A 143 -8.34 5.76 8.12
N ASP A 144 -8.52 4.53 8.60
CA ASP A 144 -9.06 4.32 9.94
C ASP A 144 -7.99 4.68 10.98
N TYR A 145 -6.73 4.33 10.68
CA TYR A 145 -5.56 4.74 11.46
C TYR A 145 -4.26 4.45 10.70
N PHE A 146 -3.19 5.07 11.20
CA PHE A 146 -1.81 4.64 10.95
C PHE A 146 -1.23 4.11 12.25
N ARG A 147 -0.53 2.98 12.22
CA ARG A 147 0.36 2.52 13.29
C ARG A 147 1.78 2.77 12.86
N VAL A 148 2.55 3.42 13.71
CA VAL A 148 3.95 3.75 13.46
C VAL A 148 4.82 3.09 14.50
N TYR A 149 5.84 2.42 14.02
CA TYR A 149 6.87 1.76 14.82
C TYR A 149 8.24 2.27 14.39
N VAL A 150 9.21 2.22 15.29
CA VAL A 150 10.63 2.48 15.01
C VAL A 150 11.43 1.25 15.41
N SER A 151 12.43 0.87 14.64
CA SER A 151 13.33 -0.20 15.04
C SER A 151 14.06 0.16 16.35
N LYS A 152 14.20 -0.81 17.25
CA LYS A 152 14.81 -0.63 18.56
C LYS A 152 16.27 -0.18 18.46
N ASN A 153 16.74 0.54 19.46
CA ASN A 153 18.17 0.75 19.65
C ASN A 153 18.89 -0.61 19.75
N GLY A 154 20.02 -0.74 19.08
CA GLY A 154 20.78 -1.99 18.98
C GLY A 154 20.34 -2.93 17.84
N TYR A 155 19.23 -2.66 17.14
CA TYR A 155 18.92 -3.30 15.88
C TYR A 155 19.75 -2.65 14.76
N ASP A 156 20.40 -3.49 13.93
CA ASP A 156 21.20 -3.02 12.81
C ASP A 156 20.47 -3.34 11.47
N PRO A 157 19.87 -2.34 10.80
CA PRO A 157 19.16 -2.52 9.54
C PRO A 157 20.08 -2.93 8.38
N THR A 158 21.40 -2.84 8.55
CA THR A 158 22.35 -3.19 7.50
C THR A 158 22.71 -4.66 7.48
N THR A 159 22.48 -5.37 8.59
CA THR A 159 22.87 -6.79 8.75
C THR A 159 21.72 -7.71 9.14
N GLN A 160 20.60 -7.15 9.63
CA GLN A 160 19.49 -7.93 10.17
C GLN A 160 18.19 -7.69 9.42
N ARG A 161 17.42 -8.74 9.16
CA ARG A 161 16.04 -8.61 8.68
C ARG A 161 15.14 -8.16 9.81
N LEU A 162 14.20 -7.27 9.51
CA LEU A 162 13.26 -6.72 10.48
C LEU A 162 12.23 -7.75 10.91
N GLY A 163 12.11 -7.98 12.22
CA GLY A 163 11.05 -8.75 12.86
C GLY A 163 10.24 -7.89 13.82
N TRP A 164 9.07 -8.36 14.23
CA TRP A 164 8.21 -7.66 15.19
C TRP A 164 8.90 -7.42 16.54
N GLY A 165 9.74 -8.36 16.97
CA GLY A 165 10.54 -8.24 18.20
C GLY A 165 11.57 -7.10 18.17
N ASN A 166 11.92 -6.61 16.98
CA ASN A 166 12.87 -5.51 16.77
C ASN A 166 12.20 -4.13 16.78
N LEU A 167 10.88 -4.03 16.96
CA LEU A 167 10.12 -2.80 16.85
C LEU A 167 9.65 -2.27 18.20
N ASP A 168 9.77 -0.96 18.39
CA ASP A 168 9.07 -0.19 19.41
C ASP A 168 7.81 0.41 18.77
N PHE A 169 6.66 0.21 19.39
CA PHE A 169 5.43 0.89 19.00
C PHE A 169 5.50 2.35 19.44
N ILE A 170 5.32 3.27 18.51
CA ILE A 170 5.42 4.72 18.78
C ILE A 170 4.05 5.34 18.95
N THR A 171 3.16 5.14 17.96
CA THR A 171 1.84 5.77 18.00
C THR A 171 0.84 5.07 17.07
N GLN A 172 -0.43 5.26 17.37
CA GLN A 172 -1.55 5.03 16.46
C GLN A 172 -2.32 6.34 16.32
N THR A 173 -2.58 6.74 15.08
CA THR A 173 -3.38 7.94 14.81
C THR A 173 -4.86 7.65 14.94
N GLY A 174 -5.69 8.71 14.95
CA GLY A 174 -7.11 8.60 14.68
C GLY A 174 -7.41 8.44 13.19
N ARG A 175 -8.70 8.57 12.86
CA ARG A 175 -9.23 8.44 11.51
C ARG A 175 -8.94 9.69 10.67
N TYR A 176 -8.66 9.48 9.38
CA TYR A 176 -8.54 10.52 8.37
C TYR A 176 -9.61 10.33 7.29
N ALA A 177 -10.26 11.43 6.91
CA ALA A 177 -11.16 11.44 5.77
C ALA A 177 -10.41 11.09 4.47
N PRO A 178 -11.11 10.59 3.44
CA PRO A 178 -10.56 10.38 2.12
C PRO A 178 -9.88 11.64 1.57
N ALA A 179 -8.59 11.53 1.26
CA ALA A 179 -7.78 12.60 0.70
C ALA A 179 -6.61 11.99 -0.08
N LYS A 180 -6.15 12.70 -1.09
CA LYS A 180 -4.99 12.29 -1.90
C LYS A 180 -3.70 12.37 -1.11
N ASP A 181 -3.60 13.35 -0.24
CA ASP A 181 -2.43 13.63 0.58
C ASP A 181 -2.86 13.71 2.04
N ILE A 182 -2.29 12.87 2.88
CA ILE A 182 -2.52 12.86 4.32
C ILE A 182 -1.18 13.05 5.02
N THR A 183 -1.09 14.07 5.87
CA THR A 183 0.12 14.37 6.62
C THR A 183 -0.18 14.35 8.12
N PHE A 184 0.70 13.73 8.90
CA PHE A 184 0.62 13.69 10.36
C PHE A 184 2.01 13.68 10.98
N ASN A 185 2.10 14.14 12.23
CA ASN A 185 3.37 14.18 12.95
C ASN A 185 3.53 12.95 13.85
N VAL A 186 4.76 12.47 13.91
CA VAL A 186 5.20 11.41 14.81
C VAL A 186 6.21 11.99 15.77
N GLN A 187 6.01 11.72 17.07
CA GLN A 187 6.95 12.10 18.12
C GLN A 187 7.51 10.84 18.78
N THR A 188 8.81 10.71 18.79
CA THR A 188 9.55 9.66 19.50
C THR A 188 10.06 10.15 20.85
N SER A 189 10.62 9.25 21.65
CA SER A 189 11.25 9.60 22.95
C SER A 189 12.50 10.48 22.84
N GLY A 190 13.03 10.70 21.63
CA GLY A 190 14.29 11.39 21.40
C GLY A 190 15.54 10.56 21.71
N ALA A 191 15.39 9.27 22.03
CA ALA A 191 16.50 8.36 22.33
C ALA A 191 17.14 7.68 21.13
N TYR A 192 16.49 7.75 19.95
CA TYR A 192 16.99 7.14 18.72
C TYR A 192 18.13 7.96 18.11
N ARG A 193 19.15 7.27 17.59
CA ARG A 193 20.30 7.88 16.90
C ARG A 193 20.75 7.00 15.74
N GLY A 194 21.14 7.64 14.64
CA GLY A 194 21.66 6.92 13.47
C GLY A 194 20.57 6.23 12.64
N HIS A 195 20.96 5.18 11.94
CA HIS A 195 20.09 4.48 10.97
C HIS A 195 19.07 3.58 11.69
N HIS A 196 17.80 3.89 11.48
CA HIS A 196 16.64 3.13 11.94
C HIS A 196 15.65 2.89 10.80
N ILE A 197 14.73 1.94 11.03
CA ILE A 197 13.57 1.71 10.15
C ILE A 197 12.33 2.27 10.85
N VAL A 198 11.60 3.14 10.16
CA VAL A 198 10.22 3.47 10.50
C VAL A 198 9.32 2.48 9.75
N PHE A 199 8.67 1.59 10.50
CA PHE A 199 7.70 0.65 9.97
C PHE A 199 6.29 1.21 10.15
N THR A 200 5.55 1.32 9.06
CA THR A 200 4.23 1.95 9.06
C THR A 200 3.18 0.97 8.56
N ILE A 201 2.08 0.88 9.28
CA ILE A 201 0.84 0.22 8.84
C ILE A 201 -0.20 1.29 8.58
N TRP A 202 -0.77 1.30 7.40
CA TRP A 202 -1.95 2.08 7.04
C TRP A 202 -3.14 1.14 6.89
N GLN A 203 -4.16 1.30 7.75
CA GLN A 203 -5.46 0.67 7.58
C GLN A 203 -6.37 1.62 6.82
N ALA A 204 -6.70 1.27 5.58
CA ALA A 204 -7.61 2.06 4.75
C ALA A 204 -9.04 2.02 5.32
N SER A 205 -9.81 3.12 5.14
CA SER A 205 -11.11 3.26 5.81
C SER A 205 -12.30 2.73 5.00
N HIS A 206 -12.10 2.34 3.74
CA HIS A 206 -13.20 1.92 2.86
C HIS A 206 -13.39 0.40 2.81
N LEU A 207 -12.35 -0.39 3.08
CA LEU A 207 -12.33 -1.86 3.08
C LEU A 207 -11.31 -2.35 4.11
N ASP A 208 -11.34 -3.65 4.44
CA ASP A 208 -10.26 -4.26 5.23
C ASP A 208 -8.99 -4.42 4.38
N GLN A 209 -8.36 -3.30 4.08
CA GLN A 209 -7.14 -3.19 3.30
C GLN A 209 -6.03 -2.58 4.14
N ALA A 210 -4.92 -3.30 4.26
CA ALA A 210 -3.77 -2.87 5.00
C ALA A 210 -2.52 -2.77 4.12
N TYR A 211 -1.80 -1.66 4.28
CA TYR A 211 -0.52 -1.43 3.65
C TYR A 211 0.57 -1.39 4.71
N MET A 212 1.69 -2.05 4.45
CA MET A 212 2.81 -2.06 5.39
C MET A 212 4.10 -1.75 4.64
N TRP A 213 4.91 -0.84 5.20
CA TRP A 213 6.14 -0.38 4.56
C TRP A 213 7.26 -0.11 5.57
N CYS A 214 8.46 -0.19 5.05
CA CYS A 214 9.67 0.30 5.71
C CYS A 214 10.16 1.58 5.05
N SER A 215 10.44 2.60 5.86
CA SER A 215 11.16 3.80 5.49
C SER A 215 12.46 3.84 6.29
N ASP A 216 13.59 3.93 5.62
CA ASP A 216 14.88 4.06 6.30
C ASP A 216 15.12 5.53 6.68
N VAL A 217 15.42 5.77 7.94
CA VAL A 217 15.64 7.11 8.50
C VAL A 217 16.97 7.19 9.24
N ASN A 218 17.50 8.40 9.33
CA ASN A 218 18.68 8.69 10.15
C ASN A 218 18.30 9.74 11.20
N PHE A 219 18.25 9.31 12.46
CA PHE A 219 18.03 10.20 13.58
C PHE A 219 19.33 10.94 13.95
N GLY A 220 19.28 12.29 13.85
CA GLY A 220 20.38 13.18 14.21
C GLY A 220 20.41 13.56 15.68
#